data_a81b4004474f0cd6d46fb11dbb19a73b
#
_entry.id   a81b4004474f0cd6d46fb11dbb19a73b
#
_cell.length_a   1.000
_cell.length_b   1.000
_cell.length_c   1.000
_cell.angle_alpha   90.00
_cell.angle_beta   90.00
_cell.angle_gamma   90.00
#
_symmetry.space_group_name_H-M   'P 1'
#
loop_
_entity.id
_entity.type
_entity.pdbx_description
1 polymer ?
#
loop_
_entity_poly.entity_id
_entity_poly.type
_entity_poly.pdbx_seq_one_letter_code
_entity_poly.pdbx_strand_id
1 'polypeptide(L)'
;GRQLVAAVKERFPEIEVLAVGANSTATGAMLRAGADQAATGENAVLVASRRADVIMGPIGIVIADAMLGEITPVMAAAAGQSEAKRILRPVAQCDNIIAGVRDMPMAKMVQEAVELLAGWV
;
A
#
# COMPACT_ATOMS: atom_id res chain seq x y z
N GLY A 1 6.35 -3.10 0.04
CA GLY A 1 5.82 -2.32 1.17
C GLY A 1 6.88 -1.61 1.97
N ARG A 2 7.97 -2.30 2.36
CA ARG A 2 9.01 -1.69 3.21
C ARG A 2 9.72 -0.50 2.57
N GLN A 3 9.98 -0.56 1.26
CA GLN A 3 10.63 0.53 0.54
C GLN A 3 9.75 1.78 0.54
N LEU A 4 8.46 1.59 0.37
CA LEU A 4 7.50 2.69 0.38
C LEU A 4 7.43 3.34 1.76
N VAL A 5 7.35 2.52 2.83
CA VAL A 5 7.34 3.02 4.21
C VAL A 5 8.61 3.83 4.49
N ALA A 6 9.78 3.30 4.13
CA ALA A 6 11.05 3.98 4.35
C ALA A 6 11.08 5.34 3.63
N ALA A 7 10.65 5.38 2.37
CA ALA A 7 10.66 6.60 1.57
C ALA A 7 9.67 7.65 2.11
N VAL A 8 8.49 7.23 2.55
CA VAL A 8 7.50 8.14 3.14
C VAL A 8 8.02 8.74 4.44
N LYS A 9 8.58 7.92 5.32
CA LYS A 9 9.09 8.40 6.62
C LYS A 9 10.33 9.28 6.45
N GLU A 10 11.14 9.03 5.45
CA GLU A 10 12.29 9.89 5.16
C GLU A 10 11.84 11.28 4.71
N ARG A 11 10.88 11.35 3.79
CA ARG A 11 10.40 12.61 3.23
C ARG A 11 9.47 13.35 4.18
N PHE A 12 8.60 12.63 4.89
CA PHE A 12 7.58 13.19 5.77
C PHE A 12 7.64 12.54 7.16
N PRO A 13 8.68 12.82 7.95
CA PRO A 13 8.86 12.13 9.24
C PRO A 13 7.73 12.37 10.25
N GLU A 14 6.95 13.44 10.08
CA GLU A 14 5.83 13.76 10.97
C GLU A 14 4.53 13.04 10.61
N ILE A 15 4.45 12.43 9.44
CA ILE A 15 3.26 11.69 9.03
C ILE A 15 3.18 10.38 9.81
N GLU A 16 2.01 10.09 10.36
CA GLU A 16 1.77 8.79 10.99
C GLU A 16 1.55 7.73 9.92
N VAL A 17 2.36 6.69 9.94
CA VAL A 17 2.27 5.56 9.01
C VAL A 17 1.79 4.32 9.74
N LEU A 18 0.62 3.83 9.33
CA LEU A 18 0.10 2.54 9.75
C LEU A 18 0.35 1.56 8.61
N ALA A 19 1.19 0.59 8.84
CA ALA A 19 1.48 -0.46 7.87
C ALA A 19 0.59 -1.67 8.10
N VAL A 20 0.02 -2.21 7.03
CA VAL A 20 -0.77 -3.43 7.11
C VAL A 20 -0.17 -4.44 6.15
N GLY A 21 0.27 -5.56 6.69
CA GLY A 21 0.83 -6.66 5.91
C GLY A 21 -0.16 -7.81 5.74
N ALA A 22 -0.07 -8.50 4.62
CA ALA A 22 -0.86 -9.70 4.39
C ALA A 22 -0.35 -10.88 5.23
N ASN A 23 0.90 -10.82 5.66
CA ASN A 23 1.52 -11.83 6.53
C ASN A 23 2.50 -11.16 7.50
N SER A 24 2.90 -11.90 8.54
CA SER A 24 3.73 -11.35 9.61
C SER A 24 5.13 -10.94 9.15
N THR A 25 5.68 -11.60 8.15
CA THR A 25 6.99 -11.26 7.59
C THR A 25 6.95 -9.87 6.94
N ALA A 26 5.95 -9.62 6.11
CA ALA A 26 5.76 -8.33 5.46
C ALA A 26 5.50 -7.22 6.49
N THR A 27 4.65 -7.48 7.46
CA THR A 27 4.34 -6.54 8.55
C THR A 27 5.60 -6.17 9.33
N GLY A 28 6.39 -7.17 9.71
CA GLY A 28 7.63 -6.95 10.44
C GLY A 28 8.65 -6.13 9.65
N ALA A 29 8.77 -6.38 8.35
CA ALA A 29 9.67 -5.63 7.48
C ALA A 29 9.26 -4.14 7.40
N MET A 30 7.97 -3.86 7.30
CA MET A 30 7.47 -2.48 7.26
C MET A 30 7.67 -1.77 8.59
N LEU A 31 7.48 -2.46 9.71
CA LEU A 31 7.73 -1.89 11.03
C LEU A 31 9.21 -1.52 11.19
N ARG A 32 10.11 -2.41 10.78
CA ARG A 32 11.56 -2.12 10.82
C ARG A 32 11.95 -0.98 9.88
N ALA A 33 11.21 -0.77 8.81
CA ALA A 33 11.46 0.33 7.87
C ALA A 33 11.00 1.69 8.41
N GLY A 34 10.31 1.73 9.54
CA GLY A 34 9.95 2.96 10.22
C GLY A 34 8.45 3.24 10.37
N ALA A 35 7.58 2.29 10.06
CA ALA A 35 6.15 2.46 10.31
C ALA A 35 5.92 2.74 11.79
N ASP A 36 5.01 3.64 12.09
CA ASP A 36 4.68 4.01 13.48
C ASP A 36 3.87 2.90 14.16
N GLN A 37 3.01 2.24 13.41
CA GLN A 37 2.25 1.10 13.85
C GLN A 37 2.16 0.08 12.73
N ALA A 38 1.95 -1.17 13.07
CA ALA A 38 1.82 -2.23 12.08
C ALA A 38 0.82 -3.29 12.55
N ALA A 39 0.09 -3.84 11.61
CA ALA A 39 -0.90 -4.88 11.87
C ALA A 39 -0.95 -5.86 10.70
N THR A 40 -1.51 -7.05 10.94
CA THR A 40 -1.55 -8.11 9.94
C THR A 40 -2.98 -8.62 9.76
N GLY A 41 -3.35 -8.87 8.52
CA GLY A 41 -4.55 -9.65 8.20
C GLY A 41 -5.76 -8.86 7.80
N GLU A 42 -6.84 -9.59 7.55
CA GLU A 42 -8.07 -9.05 6.97
C GLU A 42 -8.73 -7.95 7.81
N ASN A 43 -8.92 -8.23 9.09
CA ASN A 43 -9.57 -7.23 9.94
C ASN A 43 -8.75 -5.96 10.07
N ALA A 44 -7.43 -6.09 10.10
CA ALA A 44 -6.53 -4.93 10.12
C ALA A 44 -6.72 -4.06 8.88
N VAL A 45 -6.88 -4.68 7.70
CA VAL A 45 -7.18 -3.94 6.46
C VAL A 45 -8.51 -3.20 6.58
N LEU A 46 -9.55 -3.86 7.09
CA LEU A 46 -10.87 -3.25 7.24
C LEU A 46 -10.83 -2.02 8.14
N VAL A 47 -10.19 -2.15 9.30
CA VAL A 47 -10.07 -1.05 10.26
C VAL A 47 -9.23 0.08 9.70
N ALA A 48 -8.06 -0.24 9.14
CA ALA A 48 -7.15 0.77 8.58
C ALA A 48 -7.80 1.52 7.41
N SER A 49 -8.55 0.82 6.56
CA SER A 49 -9.22 1.43 5.40
C SER A 49 -10.28 2.46 5.83
N ARG A 50 -10.88 2.29 6.99
CA ARG A 50 -11.86 3.26 7.51
C ARG A 50 -11.20 4.49 8.13
N ARG A 51 -9.96 4.37 8.61
CA ARG A 51 -9.26 5.41 9.36
C ARG A 51 -8.26 6.21 8.53
N ALA A 52 -7.79 5.65 7.44
CA ALA A 52 -6.73 6.27 6.64
C ALA A 52 -7.23 7.51 5.89
N ASP A 53 -6.35 8.50 5.77
CA ASP A 53 -6.55 9.65 4.87
C ASP A 53 -6.04 9.32 3.49
N VAL A 54 -4.94 8.57 3.41
CA VAL A 54 -4.33 8.12 2.16
C VAL A 54 -3.95 6.65 2.32
N ILE A 55 -4.28 5.86 1.32
CA ILE A 55 -3.88 4.44 1.23
C ILE A 55 -2.84 4.33 0.11
N MET A 56 -1.73 3.69 0.40
CA MET A 56 -0.66 3.49 -0.57
C MET A 56 -0.29 2.01 -0.64
N GLY A 57 -0.03 1.53 -1.85
CA GLY A 57 0.39 0.14 -2.04
C GLY A 57 0.35 -0.28 -3.50
N PRO A 58 0.61 -1.56 -3.78
CA PRO A 58 0.47 -2.08 -5.13
C PRO A 58 -1.02 -2.13 -5.52
N ILE A 59 -1.30 -2.03 -6.82
CA ILE A 59 -2.68 -2.07 -7.30
C ILE A 59 -3.42 -3.35 -6.88
N GLY A 60 -2.69 -4.43 -6.61
CA GLY A 60 -3.28 -5.69 -6.16
C GLY A 60 -4.09 -5.59 -4.88
N ILE A 61 -3.89 -4.56 -4.07
CA ILE A 61 -4.67 -4.42 -2.82
C ILE A 61 -6.15 -4.14 -3.05
N VAL A 62 -6.53 -3.70 -4.25
CA VAL A 62 -7.94 -3.48 -4.62
C VAL A 62 -8.45 -4.55 -5.59
N ILE A 63 -7.67 -5.62 -5.79
CA ILE A 63 -8.05 -6.72 -6.68
C ILE A 63 -8.28 -7.98 -5.86
N ALA A 64 -9.51 -8.48 -5.87
CA ALA A 64 -9.86 -9.70 -5.14
C ALA A 64 -8.97 -10.87 -5.58
N ASP A 65 -8.52 -11.64 -4.61
CA ASP A 65 -7.67 -12.83 -4.79
C ASP A 65 -6.26 -12.57 -5.33
N ALA A 66 -5.85 -11.31 -5.39
CA ALA A 66 -4.47 -10.97 -5.76
C ALA A 66 -3.47 -11.56 -4.77
N MET A 67 -2.21 -11.66 -5.19
CA MET A 67 -1.11 -12.21 -4.38
C MET A 67 -1.40 -13.63 -3.91
N LEU A 68 -1.82 -14.49 -4.87
CA LEU A 68 -2.15 -15.91 -4.60
C LEU A 68 -3.22 -16.07 -3.52
N GLY A 69 -4.19 -15.14 -3.48
CA GLY A 69 -5.30 -15.20 -2.54
C GLY A 69 -5.05 -14.50 -1.21
N GLU A 70 -3.87 -13.93 -0.99
CA GLU A 70 -3.62 -13.18 0.25
C GLU A 70 -4.54 -11.98 0.39
N ILE A 71 -4.92 -11.37 -0.74
CA ILE A 71 -5.90 -10.28 -0.75
C ILE A 71 -7.28 -10.89 -0.95
N THR A 72 -8.00 -11.06 0.14
CA THR A 72 -9.36 -11.59 0.08
C THR A 72 -10.31 -10.60 -0.59
N PRO A 73 -11.46 -11.06 -1.14
CA PRO A 73 -12.46 -10.15 -1.68
C PRO A 73 -12.90 -9.06 -0.69
N VAL A 74 -13.01 -9.41 0.59
CA VAL A 74 -13.38 -8.45 1.64
C VAL A 74 -12.30 -7.39 1.82
N MET A 75 -11.03 -7.77 1.78
CA MET A 75 -9.91 -6.83 1.88
C MET A 75 -9.89 -5.88 0.69
N ALA A 76 -10.02 -6.41 -0.53
CA ALA A 76 -10.04 -5.62 -1.74
C ALA A 76 -11.20 -4.63 -1.75
N ALA A 77 -12.37 -5.07 -1.34
CA ALA A 77 -13.55 -4.21 -1.23
C ALA A 77 -13.35 -3.10 -0.21
N ALA A 78 -12.80 -3.43 0.96
CA ALA A 78 -12.54 -2.43 2.01
C ALA A 78 -11.60 -1.32 1.52
N ALA A 79 -10.50 -1.70 0.89
CA ALA A 79 -9.54 -0.74 0.35
C ALA A 79 -10.15 0.08 -0.81
N GLY A 80 -10.88 -0.58 -1.72
CA GLY A 80 -11.47 0.06 -2.88
C GLY A 80 -12.65 0.97 -2.55
N GLN A 81 -13.40 0.69 -1.49
CA GLN A 81 -14.55 1.47 -1.05
C GLN A 81 -14.18 2.58 -0.07
N SER A 82 -12.95 2.59 0.41
CA SER A 82 -12.50 3.60 1.35
C SER A 82 -12.63 5.01 0.77
N GLU A 83 -12.98 5.97 1.61
CA GLU A 83 -13.00 7.39 1.25
C GLU A 83 -11.59 7.99 1.16
N ALA A 84 -10.59 7.28 1.64
CA ALA A 84 -9.20 7.70 1.52
C ALA A 84 -8.78 7.86 0.06
N LYS A 85 -7.82 8.75 -0.20
CA LYS A 85 -7.17 8.78 -1.50
C LYS A 85 -6.30 7.54 -1.64
N ARG A 86 -6.30 6.93 -2.80
CA ARG A 86 -5.50 5.74 -3.09
C ARG A 86 -4.40 6.07 -4.07
N ILE A 87 -3.16 5.88 -3.66
CA ILE A 87 -1.98 6.01 -4.51
C ILE A 87 -1.45 4.60 -4.73
N LEU A 88 -1.66 4.09 -5.93
CA LEU A 88 -1.42 2.68 -6.23
C LEU A 88 -0.27 2.53 -7.23
N ARG A 89 0.65 1.61 -6.93
CA ARG A 89 1.72 1.27 -7.86
C ARG A 89 1.19 0.27 -8.89
N PRO A 90 1.41 0.52 -10.19
CA PRO A 90 1.07 -0.45 -11.22
C PRO A 90 2.12 -1.56 -11.20
N VAL A 91 1.75 -2.70 -10.64
CA VAL A 91 2.62 -3.88 -10.63
C VAL A 91 2.00 -4.90 -11.56
N ALA A 92 2.79 -5.41 -12.52
CA ALA A 92 2.33 -6.48 -13.39
C ALA A 92 2.04 -7.70 -12.51
N GLN A 93 0.77 -8.06 -12.43
CA GLN A 93 0.30 -9.16 -11.59
C GLN A 93 -0.53 -10.08 -12.44
N CYS A 94 0.01 -11.26 -12.74
CA CYS A 94 -0.73 -12.32 -13.41
C CYS A 94 -1.52 -11.82 -14.63
N ASP A 95 -2.84 -11.80 -14.53
CA ASP A 95 -3.73 -11.46 -15.62
C ASP A 95 -4.08 -9.98 -15.73
N ASN A 96 -3.47 -9.12 -14.90
CA ASN A 96 -3.77 -7.70 -14.90
C ASN A 96 -2.66 -6.91 -15.60
N ILE A 97 -3.02 -6.32 -16.73
CA ILE A 97 -2.12 -5.46 -17.52
C ILE A 97 -2.74 -4.08 -17.57
N ILE A 98 -1.98 -3.07 -17.16
CA ILE A 98 -2.45 -1.69 -17.09
C ILE A 98 -1.96 -0.94 -18.32
N ALA A 99 -2.90 -0.55 -19.18
CA ALA A 99 -2.58 0.19 -20.40
C ALA A 99 -1.98 1.56 -20.06
N GLY A 100 -1.01 1.99 -20.85
CA GLY A 100 -0.39 3.30 -20.68
C GLY A 100 0.70 3.35 -19.64
N VAL A 101 0.99 2.25 -18.96
CA VAL A 101 2.03 2.18 -17.94
C VAL A 101 3.28 1.56 -18.54
N ARG A 102 4.43 2.17 -18.27
CA ARG A 102 5.73 1.66 -18.70
C ARG A 102 6.37 0.86 -17.57
N ASP A 103 7.22 -0.09 -17.95
CA ASP A 103 8.09 -0.73 -16.99
C ASP A 103 9.04 0.31 -16.40
N MET A 104 9.21 0.29 -15.09
CA MET A 104 10.17 1.13 -14.42
C MET A 104 10.70 0.44 -13.16
N PRO A 105 11.91 0.79 -12.72
CA PRO A 105 12.47 0.21 -11.49
C PRO A 105 11.60 0.51 -10.28
N MET A 106 11.57 -0.41 -9.33
CA MET A 106 10.79 -0.26 -8.09
C MET A 106 11.12 1.05 -7.36
N ALA A 107 12.41 1.39 -7.27
CA ALA A 107 12.82 2.61 -6.59
C ALA A 107 12.20 3.86 -7.21
N LYS A 108 12.07 3.90 -8.53
CA LYS A 108 11.46 5.02 -9.23
C LYS A 108 9.94 5.07 -9.00
N MET A 109 9.28 3.92 -9.01
CA MET A 109 7.84 3.86 -8.69
C MET A 109 7.56 4.36 -7.27
N VAL A 110 8.41 3.99 -6.33
CA VAL A 110 8.29 4.45 -4.94
C VAL A 110 8.46 5.97 -4.88
N GLN A 111 9.46 6.53 -5.57
CA GLN A 111 9.66 7.97 -5.62
C GLN A 111 8.44 8.70 -6.20
N GLU A 112 7.88 8.20 -7.28
CA GLU A 112 6.69 8.82 -7.87
C GLU A 112 5.50 8.77 -6.93
N ALA A 113 5.31 7.65 -6.21
CA ALA A 113 4.24 7.54 -5.22
C ALA A 113 4.40 8.57 -4.09
N VAL A 114 5.61 8.77 -3.61
CA VAL A 114 5.91 9.77 -2.57
C VAL A 114 5.66 11.18 -3.08
N GLU A 115 6.03 11.48 -4.32
CA GLU A 115 5.75 12.77 -4.94
C GLU A 115 4.23 13.03 -5.03
N LEU A 116 3.46 12.02 -5.41
CA LEU A 116 2.00 12.14 -5.44
C LEU A 116 1.43 12.37 -4.04
N LEU A 117 1.99 11.71 -3.04
CA LEU A 117 1.56 11.92 -1.64
C LEU A 117 1.74 13.37 -1.22
N ALA A 118 2.78 14.04 -1.68
CA ALA A 118 3.06 15.43 -1.33
C ALA A 118 1.87 16.36 -1.63
N GLY A 119 1.06 16.04 -2.61
CA GLY A 119 -0.14 16.81 -2.95
C GLY A 119 -1.31 16.63 -1.99
N TRP A 120 -1.23 15.67 -1.05
CA TRP A 120 -2.33 15.31 -0.16
C TRP A 120 -2.00 15.45 1.33
N VAL A 121 -0.84 15.98 1.65
CA VAL A 121 -0.38 16.16 3.04
C VAL A 121 0.01 17.61 3.33
#